data_e0e68861547ec67ac2e9282f2bb889af
#
_entry.id   e0e68861547ec67ac2e9282f2bb889af
#
_cell.length_a   1.000
_cell.length_b   1.000
_cell.length_c   1.000
_cell.angle_alpha   90.00
_cell.angle_beta   90.00
_cell.angle_gamma   90.00
#
_symmetry.space_group_name_H-M   'P 1'
#
loop_
_entity.id
_entity.type
_entity.pdbx_description
1 polymer ?
#
loop_
_entity_poly.entity_id
_entity_poly.type
_entity_poly.pdbx_seq_one_letter_code
_entity_poly.pdbx_strand_id
1 'polypeptide(L)'
;YKRQGMEAAKELRKTDTDCLLVFTTTSTDHALEGFQVRALHYLVKPFTEEDIDALTDELLARVPQPEKFMTLRVDGSEFRLRYRDIVYAEHFAHMIYVHTTVQKTLATRQPFKSFISPLKDDTRFFVCGRGVIVNLEHAKDLEGAAFRMADGSRVFVSQDLLKSARQAFMEFLLQRGRMA
;
A
#
# COMPACT_ATOMS: atom_id res chain seq x y z
N TYR A 1 -24.11 -29.87 -11.29
CA TYR A 1 -23.69 -28.47 -11.34
C TYR A 1 -22.72 -28.07 -10.21
N LYS A 2 -22.88 -28.59 -8.94
CA LYS A 2 -22.04 -28.19 -7.80
C LYS A 2 -20.59 -28.69 -7.87
N ARG A 3 -20.33 -29.89 -8.43
CA ARG A 3 -18.97 -30.44 -8.61
C ARG A 3 -18.16 -29.64 -9.62
N GLN A 4 -18.80 -29.05 -10.61
CA GLN A 4 -18.12 -28.32 -11.68
C GLN A 4 -17.41 -27.05 -11.19
N GLY A 5 -17.97 -26.31 -10.22
CA GLY A 5 -17.33 -25.11 -9.66
C GLY A 5 -16.06 -25.43 -8.89
N MET A 6 -16.04 -26.52 -8.12
CA MET A 6 -14.85 -26.95 -7.37
C MET A 6 -13.76 -27.50 -8.31
N GLU A 7 -14.15 -28.27 -9.34
CA GLU A 7 -13.22 -28.76 -10.34
C GLU A 7 -12.60 -27.61 -11.12
N ALA A 8 -13.41 -26.63 -11.55
CA ALA A 8 -12.91 -25.42 -12.22
C ALA A 8 -11.91 -24.66 -11.33
N ALA A 9 -12.21 -24.51 -10.02
CA ALA A 9 -11.30 -23.87 -9.09
C ALA A 9 -9.97 -24.63 -8.92
N LYS A 10 -10.01 -25.96 -8.89
CA LYS A 10 -8.80 -26.81 -8.85
C LYS A 10 -7.97 -26.67 -10.11
N GLU A 11 -8.61 -26.63 -11.29
CA GLU A 11 -7.89 -26.39 -12.55
C GLU A 11 -7.29 -24.98 -12.60
N LEU A 12 -8.04 -23.95 -12.17
CA LEU A 12 -7.54 -22.58 -12.11
C LEU A 12 -6.30 -22.48 -11.22
N ARG A 13 -6.30 -23.15 -10.06
CA ARG A 13 -5.16 -23.15 -9.14
C ARG A 13 -3.88 -23.78 -9.71
N LYS A 14 -3.97 -24.60 -10.73
CA LYS A 14 -2.79 -25.12 -11.42
C LYS A 14 -2.06 -24.06 -12.25
N THR A 15 -2.78 -23.05 -12.71
CA THR A 15 -2.27 -21.97 -13.58
C THR A 15 -2.11 -20.64 -12.88
N ASP A 16 -2.97 -20.37 -11.90
CA ASP A 16 -2.99 -19.13 -11.12
C ASP A 16 -3.21 -19.46 -9.64
N THR A 17 -2.13 -19.36 -8.85
CA THR A 17 -2.13 -19.60 -7.40
C THR A 17 -2.66 -18.41 -6.60
N ASP A 18 -2.65 -17.21 -7.18
CA ASP A 18 -2.82 -15.94 -6.47
C ASP A 18 -4.18 -15.28 -6.71
N CYS A 19 -4.95 -15.74 -7.72
CA CYS A 19 -6.29 -15.20 -7.95
C CYS A 19 -7.19 -15.38 -6.73
N LEU A 20 -8.01 -14.36 -6.43
CA LEU A 20 -8.98 -14.42 -5.33
C LEU A 20 -10.20 -15.22 -5.79
N LEU A 21 -10.49 -16.31 -5.09
CA LEU A 21 -11.64 -17.18 -5.37
C LEU A 21 -12.74 -16.96 -4.34
N VAL A 22 -13.94 -16.69 -4.84
CA VAL A 22 -15.16 -16.62 -4.02
C VAL A 22 -16.17 -17.60 -4.58
N PHE A 23 -16.76 -18.41 -3.71
CA PHE A 23 -17.86 -19.29 -4.09
C PHE A 23 -19.21 -18.70 -3.68
N THR A 24 -20.19 -18.74 -4.58
CA THR A 24 -21.58 -18.50 -4.22
C THR A 24 -22.36 -19.81 -4.26
N THR A 25 -23.04 -20.17 -3.20
CA THR A 25 -23.70 -21.48 -3.06
C THR A 25 -25.00 -21.39 -2.28
N THR A 26 -25.89 -22.37 -2.47
CA THR A 26 -27.11 -22.56 -1.66
C THR A 26 -26.92 -23.53 -0.51
N SER A 27 -25.72 -24.14 -0.34
CA SER A 27 -25.43 -25.14 0.69
C SER A 27 -24.01 -24.93 1.24
N THR A 28 -23.87 -25.15 2.53
CA THR A 28 -22.59 -25.09 3.25
C THR A 28 -21.82 -26.43 3.26
N ASP A 29 -22.39 -27.50 2.71
CA ASP A 29 -21.87 -28.89 2.84
C ASP A 29 -20.44 -29.06 2.26
N HIS A 30 -20.04 -28.18 1.34
CA HIS A 30 -18.74 -28.23 0.68
C HIS A 30 -17.77 -27.12 1.12
N ALA A 31 -18.09 -26.38 2.19
CA ALA A 31 -17.21 -25.32 2.68
C ALA A 31 -15.81 -25.84 3.04
N LEU A 32 -15.72 -27.07 3.55
CA LEU A 32 -14.44 -27.72 3.87
C LEU A 32 -13.58 -28.01 2.62
N GLU A 33 -14.20 -28.27 1.46
CA GLU A 33 -13.45 -28.51 0.23
C GLU A 33 -12.82 -27.20 -0.32
N GLY A 34 -13.37 -26.05 0.04
CA GLY A 34 -12.85 -24.75 -0.34
C GLY A 34 -11.49 -24.43 0.25
N PHE A 35 -11.14 -24.98 1.41
CA PHE A 35 -9.80 -24.88 1.96
C PHE A 35 -8.75 -25.48 1.02
N GLN A 36 -9.07 -26.53 0.27
CA GLN A 36 -8.15 -27.16 -0.68
C GLN A 36 -7.79 -26.26 -1.85
N VAL A 37 -8.70 -25.35 -2.25
CA VAL A 37 -8.47 -24.40 -3.34
C VAL A 37 -8.17 -22.99 -2.82
N ARG A 38 -7.95 -22.83 -1.51
CA ARG A 38 -7.69 -21.55 -0.86
C ARG A 38 -8.71 -20.48 -1.30
N ALA A 39 -10.01 -20.84 -1.20
CA ALA A 39 -11.07 -19.88 -1.45
C ALA A 39 -11.02 -18.78 -0.38
N LEU A 40 -11.16 -17.54 -0.83
CA LEU A 40 -11.20 -16.39 0.05
C LEU A 40 -12.47 -16.39 0.89
N HIS A 41 -13.61 -16.64 0.24
CA HIS A 41 -14.90 -16.56 0.89
C HIS A 41 -15.94 -17.50 0.27
N TYR A 42 -16.94 -17.87 1.09
CA TYR A 42 -18.14 -18.60 0.68
C TYR A 42 -19.36 -17.75 0.98
N LEU A 43 -20.06 -17.31 -0.07
CA LEU A 43 -21.27 -16.53 0.04
C LEU A 43 -22.48 -17.44 -0.13
N VAL A 44 -23.25 -17.64 0.94
CA VAL A 44 -24.40 -18.55 0.97
C VAL A 44 -25.65 -17.80 0.52
N LYS A 45 -26.35 -18.33 -0.48
CA LYS A 45 -27.61 -17.78 -0.97
C LYS A 45 -28.78 -18.14 -0.04
N PRO A 46 -29.73 -17.23 0.24
CA PRO A 46 -29.76 -15.82 -0.17
C PRO A 46 -28.76 -14.99 0.65
N PHE A 47 -28.08 -14.04 0.03
CA PHE A 47 -27.18 -13.10 0.68
C PHE A 47 -27.74 -11.68 0.61
N THR A 48 -27.40 -10.86 1.59
CA THR A 48 -27.83 -9.46 1.73
C THR A 48 -26.85 -8.49 1.05
N GLU A 49 -27.21 -7.22 1.01
CA GLU A 49 -26.34 -6.16 0.53
C GLU A 49 -25.13 -5.99 1.46
N GLU A 50 -25.34 -6.12 2.78
CA GLU A 50 -24.29 -6.07 3.77
C GLU A 50 -23.25 -7.20 3.60
N ASP A 51 -23.69 -8.41 3.21
CA ASP A 51 -22.78 -9.53 2.92
C ASP A 51 -21.91 -9.24 1.70
N ILE A 52 -22.47 -8.58 0.69
CA ILE A 52 -21.73 -8.16 -0.52
C ILE A 52 -20.74 -7.04 -0.19
N ASP A 53 -21.15 -6.06 0.60
CA ASP A 53 -20.27 -4.94 1.02
C ASP A 53 -19.09 -5.46 1.82
N ALA A 54 -19.33 -6.33 2.81
CA ALA A 54 -18.27 -6.95 3.62
C ALA A 54 -17.29 -7.77 2.75
N LEU A 55 -17.81 -8.55 1.81
CA LEU A 55 -17.00 -9.32 0.86
C LEU A 55 -16.18 -8.40 -0.06
N THR A 56 -16.77 -7.31 -0.52
CA THR A 56 -16.11 -6.33 -1.39
C THR A 56 -14.94 -5.66 -0.66
N ASP A 57 -15.15 -5.27 0.60
CA ASP A 57 -14.09 -4.69 1.44
C ASP A 57 -12.94 -5.70 1.65
N GLU A 58 -13.26 -6.97 1.90
CA GLU A 58 -12.25 -8.03 2.03
C GLU A 58 -11.48 -8.25 0.72
N LEU A 59 -12.16 -8.26 -0.43
CA LEU A 59 -11.55 -8.39 -1.75
C LEU A 59 -10.63 -7.21 -2.05
N LEU A 60 -11.10 -5.97 -1.83
CA LEU A 60 -10.33 -4.75 -2.08
C LEU A 60 -9.08 -4.66 -1.21
N ALA A 61 -9.14 -5.18 0.01
CA ALA A 61 -7.99 -5.28 0.90
C ALA A 61 -6.90 -6.25 0.38
N ARG A 62 -7.29 -7.27 -0.39
CA ARG A 62 -6.38 -8.32 -0.89
C ARG A 62 -5.95 -8.14 -2.35
N VAL A 63 -6.70 -7.37 -3.14
CA VAL A 63 -6.27 -7.05 -4.51
C VAL A 63 -5.01 -6.19 -4.45
N PRO A 64 -3.89 -6.62 -5.07
CA PRO A 64 -2.71 -5.79 -5.16
C PRO A 64 -3.07 -4.43 -5.76
N GLN A 65 -2.88 -3.37 -5.00
CA GLN A 65 -3.13 -2.02 -5.51
C GLN A 65 -2.22 -1.76 -6.71
N PRO A 66 -2.75 -1.18 -7.80
CA PRO A 66 -1.93 -0.88 -8.95
C PRO A 66 -0.75 -0.01 -8.54
N GLU A 67 0.43 -0.39 -9.00
CA GLU A 67 1.65 0.29 -8.64
C GLU A 67 1.64 1.72 -9.13
N LYS A 68 1.69 2.67 -8.19
CA LYS A 68 1.74 4.10 -8.50
C LYS A 68 3.17 4.52 -8.81
N PHE A 69 3.31 5.42 -9.78
CA PHE A 69 4.58 5.95 -10.23
C PHE A 69 4.53 7.47 -10.26
N MET A 70 5.70 8.08 -10.09
CA MET A 70 5.92 9.48 -10.46
C MET A 70 7.05 9.58 -11.47
N THR A 71 7.01 10.62 -12.30
CA THR A 71 8.10 10.93 -13.21
C THR A 71 8.92 12.07 -12.64
N LEU A 72 10.22 11.88 -12.55
CA LEU A 72 11.20 12.88 -12.12
C LEU A 72 12.13 13.21 -13.28
N ARG A 73 12.54 14.49 -13.39
CA ARG A 73 13.63 14.87 -14.28
C ARG A 73 14.94 14.85 -13.49
N VAL A 74 15.82 13.91 -13.83
CA VAL A 74 17.13 13.73 -13.20
C VAL A 74 18.19 13.87 -14.29
N ASP A 75 19.12 14.78 -14.12
CA ASP A 75 20.21 15.05 -15.08
C ASP A 75 19.71 15.23 -16.54
N GLY A 76 18.57 15.91 -16.69
CA GLY A 76 17.97 16.19 -17.99
C GLY A 76 17.15 15.05 -18.58
N SER A 77 17.18 13.86 -18.01
CA SER A 77 16.41 12.68 -18.43
C SER A 77 15.19 12.45 -17.56
N GLU A 78 14.13 11.88 -18.14
CA GLU A 78 12.96 11.45 -17.40
C GLU A 78 13.23 10.11 -16.72
N PHE A 79 12.95 10.05 -15.41
CA PHE A 79 13.09 8.87 -14.58
C PHE A 79 11.75 8.53 -13.96
N ARG A 80 11.23 7.33 -14.25
CA ARG A 80 9.98 6.81 -13.66
C ARG A 80 10.27 6.06 -12.38
N LEU A 81 9.79 6.59 -11.24
CA LEU A 81 10.02 6.08 -9.91
C LEU A 81 8.72 5.53 -9.31
N ARG A 82 8.74 4.30 -8.81
CA ARG A 82 7.61 3.70 -8.10
C ARG A 82 7.47 4.32 -6.72
N TYR A 83 6.24 4.55 -6.27
CA TYR A 83 5.99 5.12 -4.94
C TYR A 83 6.59 4.27 -3.82
N ARG A 84 6.52 2.94 -3.94
CA ARG A 84 7.11 2.03 -2.96
C ARG A 84 8.64 2.09 -2.87
N ASP A 85 9.30 2.63 -3.89
CA ASP A 85 10.75 2.75 -3.87
C ASP A 85 11.23 4.07 -3.23
N ILE A 86 10.32 4.99 -2.93
CA ILE A 86 10.62 6.25 -2.25
C ILE A 86 10.66 5.98 -0.75
N VAL A 87 11.79 6.21 -0.10
CA VAL A 87 11.93 6.13 1.37
C VAL A 87 11.53 7.46 2.01
N TYR A 88 12.15 8.54 1.57
CA TYR A 88 11.78 9.91 1.92
C TYR A 88 12.34 10.88 0.88
N ALA A 89 11.87 12.11 0.89
CA ALA A 89 12.45 13.18 0.09
C ALA A 89 12.60 14.45 0.90
N GLU A 90 13.68 15.19 0.62
CA GLU A 90 13.98 16.45 1.26
C GLU A 90 14.36 17.52 0.25
N HIS A 91 13.91 18.76 0.53
CA HIS A 91 14.23 19.93 -0.27
C HIS A 91 15.36 20.70 0.41
N PHE A 92 16.50 20.74 -0.25
CA PHE A 92 17.68 21.46 0.22
C PHE A 92 18.37 22.18 -0.96
N ALA A 93 18.81 23.41 -0.76
CA ALA A 93 19.56 24.21 -1.74
C ALA A 93 18.89 24.23 -3.14
N HIS A 94 17.58 24.47 -3.20
CA HIS A 94 16.77 24.50 -4.44
C HIS A 94 16.65 23.16 -5.19
N MET A 95 17.10 22.08 -4.61
CA MET A 95 17.00 20.71 -5.15
C MET A 95 16.15 19.86 -4.24
N ILE A 96 15.46 18.88 -4.82
CA ILE A 96 14.79 17.81 -4.08
C ILE A 96 15.65 16.56 -4.20
N TYR A 97 16.05 16.03 -3.07
CA TYR A 97 16.77 14.77 -2.95
C TYR A 97 15.79 13.68 -2.56
N VAL A 98 15.59 12.71 -3.45
CA VAL A 98 14.70 11.58 -3.22
C VAL A 98 15.54 10.36 -2.88
N HIS A 99 15.44 9.91 -1.64
CA HIS A 99 16.12 8.72 -1.13
C HIS A 99 15.30 7.48 -1.44
N THR A 100 15.93 6.47 -2.04
CA THR A 100 15.24 5.29 -2.56
C THR A 100 15.68 4.01 -1.87
N THR A 101 14.86 2.97 -1.95
CA THR A 101 15.13 1.62 -1.39
C THR A 101 16.40 0.97 -1.94
N VAL A 102 16.83 1.33 -3.14
CA VAL A 102 18.08 0.85 -3.76
C VAL A 102 19.30 1.68 -3.34
N GLN A 103 19.19 2.43 -2.24
CA GLN A 103 20.24 3.29 -1.67
C GLN A 103 20.77 4.33 -2.67
N LYS A 104 20.00 4.67 -3.68
CA LYS A 104 20.30 5.73 -4.64
C LYS A 104 19.54 6.98 -4.29
N THR A 105 20.23 8.11 -4.20
CA THR A 105 19.60 9.43 -4.07
C THR A 105 19.46 10.04 -5.46
N LEU A 106 18.22 10.37 -5.82
CA LEU A 106 17.90 11.06 -7.09
C LEU A 106 17.72 12.53 -6.78
N ALA A 107 18.39 13.40 -7.53
CA ALA A 107 18.26 14.85 -7.38
C ALA A 107 17.41 15.41 -8.52
N THR A 108 16.37 16.17 -8.19
CA THR A 108 15.50 16.83 -9.17
C THR A 108 15.27 18.30 -8.81
N ARG A 109 15.14 19.15 -9.83
CA ARG A 109 14.92 20.59 -9.64
C ARG A 109 13.48 20.93 -10.03
N GLN A 110 12.64 21.12 -9.02
CA GLN A 110 11.25 21.57 -9.17
C GLN A 110 10.75 22.16 -7.85
N PRO A 111 9.64 22.91 -7.84
CA PRO A 111 9.02 23.36 -6.59
C PRO A 111 8.59 22.16 -5.73
N PHE A 112 8.91 22.18 -4.43
CA PHE A 112 8.55 21.08 -3.52
C PHE A 112 7.04 20.82 -3.49
N LYS A 113 6.22 21.89 -3.55
CA LYS A 113 4.76 21.77 -3.62
C LYS A 113 4.29 20.96 -4.84
N SER A 114 4.92 21.13 -5.98
CA SER A 114 4.62 20.37 -7.21
C SER A 114 5.06 18.92 -7.08
N PHE A 115 6.24 18.69 -6.48
CA PHE A 115 6.75 17.35 -6.24
C PHE A 115 5.83 16.52 -5.33
N ILE A 116 5.36 17.09 -4.21
CA ILE A 116 4.52 16.36 -3.26
C ILE A 116 3.05 16.27 -3.68
N SER A 117 2.60 17.05 -4.67
CA SER A 117 1.19 17.09 -5.07
C SER A 117 0.60 15.71 -5.37
N PRO A 118 1.24 14.84 -6.18
CA PRO A 118 0.72 13.50 -6.45
C PRO A 118 0.86 12.53 -5.27
N LEU A 119 1.71 12.85 -4.27
CA LEU A 119 1.97 11.98 -3.12
C LEU A 119 1.02 12.24 -1.95
N LYS A 120 0.44 13.44 -1.86
CA LYS A 120 -0.40 13.84 -0.70
C LYS A 120 -1.67 13.03 -0.53
N ASP A 121 -2.24 12.53 -1.64
CA ASP A 121 -3.48 11.76 -1.63
C ASP A 121 -3.22 10.25 -1.42
N ASP A 122 -1.98 9.88 -1.18
CA ASP A 122 -1.59 8.51 -0.90
C ASP A 122 -1.23 8.36 0.57
N THR A 123 -1.96 7.51 1.29
CA THR A 123 -1.85 7.32 2.75
C THR A 123 -0.47 6.85 3.21
N ARG A 124 0.38 6.37 2.28
CA ARG A 124 1.78 6.04 2.57
C ARG A 124 2.63 7.25 2.88
N PHE A 125 2.26 8.44 2.41
CA PHE A 125 3.13 9.60 2.50
C PHE A 125 2.66 10.60 3.55
N PHE A 126 3.61 11.10 4.33
CA PHE A 126 3.39 12.13 5.34
C PHE A 126 4.40 13.28 5.18
N VAL A 127 3.89 14.52 5.13
CA VAL A 127 4.73 15.72 5.08
C VAL A 127 5.19 16.07 6.49
N CYS A 128 6.49 15.92 6.76
CA CYS A 128 7.07 16.10 8.08
C CYS A 128 7.35 17.55 8.46
N GLY A 129 7.30 18.47 7.49
CA GLY A 129 7.59 19.87 7.68
C GLY A 129 7.90 20.59 6.37
N ARG A 130 8.53 21.75 6.46
CA ARG A 130 8.91 22.51 5.25
C ARG A 130 9.98 21.75 4.47
N GLY A 131 9.60 21.25 3.31
CA GLY A 131 10.54 20.59 2.38
C GLY A 131 10.88 19.15 2.72
N VAL A 132 10.13 18.46 3.59
CA VAL A 132 10.40 17.05 3.93
C VAL A 132 9.11 16.23 3.87
N ILE A 133 9.17 15.10 3.17
CA ILE A 133 8.10 14.11 3.08
C ILE A 133 8.67 12.71 3.29
N VAL A 134 7.98 11.89 4.05
CA VAL A 134 8.38 10.51 4.37
C VAL A 134 7.37 9.53 3.80
N ASN A 135 7.84 8.34 3.40
CA ASN A 135 6.99 7.21 3.12
C ASN A 135 6.89 6.33 4.38
N LEU A 136 5.71 6.26 4.97
CA LEU A 136 5.42 5.51 6.19
C LEU A 136 5.61 4.00 6.02
N GLU A 137 5.56 3.49 4.78
CA GLU A 137 5.84 2.09 4.47
C GLU A 137 7.27 1.69 4.87
N HIS A 138 8.20 2.64 4.83
CA HIS A 138 9.61 2.45 5.20
C HIS A 138 9.95 2.96 6.61
N ALA A 139 8.97 3.49 7.34
CA ALA A 139 9.17 3.89 8.74
C ALA A 139 9.09 2.66 9.66
N LYS A 140 10.10 2.49 10.52
CA LYS A 140 10.09 1.47 11.57
C LYS A 140 9.30 1.93 12.79
N ASP A 141 9.55 3.16 13.21
CA ASP A 141 8.89 3.79 14.36
C ASP A 141 9.00 5.32 14.30
N LEU A 142 8.31 5.98 15.21
CA LEU A 142 8.41 7.42 15.46
C LEU A 142 8.96 7.62 16.88
N GLU A 143 10.27 7.85 16.98
CA GLU A 143 10.97 8.07 18.24
C GLU A 143 11.19 9.57 18.48
N GLY A 144 10.61 10.09 19.58
CA GLY A 144 10.65 11.52 19.88
C GLY A 144 9.98 12.35 18.78
N ALA A 145 10.77 13.13 18.05
CA ALA A 145 10.33 13.98 16.95
C ALA A 145 10.91 13.53 15.59
N ALA A 146 11.28 12.26 15.43
CA ALA A 146 11.83 11.76 14.17
C ALA A 146 11.31 10.36 13.83
N PHE A 147 10.97 10.15 12.56
CA PHE A 147 10.80 8.80 12.02
C PHE A 147 12.16 8.13 11.87
N ARG A 148 12.27 6.92 12.37
CA ARG A 148 13.41 6.05 12.11
C ARG A 148 13.07 5.16 10.92
N MET A 149 13.82 5.32 9.84
CA MET A 149 13.54 4.63 8.59
C MET A 149 14.20 3.24 8.53
N ALA A 150 13.76 2.41 7.60
CA ALA A 150 14.27 1.05 7.41
C ALA A 150 15.76 1.02 6.99
N ASP A 151 16.21 2.05 6.26
CA ASP A 151 17.61 2.24 5.84
C ASP A 151 18.54 2.79 6.95
N GLY A 152 17.96 3.05 8.15
CA GLY A 152 18.67 3.61 9.30
C GLY A 152 18.66 5.15 9.36
N SER A 153 18.16 5.84 8.35
CA SER A 153 18.06 7.30 8.38
C SER A 153 17.02 7.78 9.40
N ARG A 154 17.15 9.04 9.84
CA ARG A 154 16.22 9.72 10.75
C ARG A 154 15.62 10.92 10.06
N VAL A 155 14.30 10.94 9.91
CA VAL A 155 13.56 12.03 9.27
C VAL A 155 12.82 12.82 10.34
N PHE A 156 13.24 14.06 10.58
CA PHE A 156 12.64 14.91 11.62
C PHE A 156 11.28 15.45 11.21
N VAL A 157 10.39 15.48 12.19
CA VAL A 157 9.04 16.03 12.08
C VAL A 157 8.97 17.37 12.83
N SER A 158 8.40 18.39 12.20
CA SER A 158 8.15 19.68 12.85
C SER A 158 7.25 19.52 14.08
N GLN A 159 7.50 20.29 15.13
CA GLN A 159 6.81 20.16 16.43
C GLN A 159 5.28 20.28 16.31
N ASP A 160 4.82 21.19 15.47
CA ASP A 160 3.40 21.44 15.17
C ASP A 160 2.71 20.24 14.46
N LEU A 161 3.49 19.38 13.80
CA LEU A 161 3.01 18.21 13.06
C LEU A 161 3.14 16.89 13.82
N LEU A 162 3.78 16.86 14.99
CA LEU A 162 4.05 15.61 15.72
C LEU A 162 2.79 14.82 16.07
N LYS A 163 1.72 15.50 16.49
CA LYS A 163 0.45 14.84 16.80
C LYS A 163 -0.14 14.18 15.56
N SER A 164 -0.17 14.91 14.44
CA SER A 164 -0.67 14.40 13.16
C SER A 164 0.21 13.28 12.60
N ALA A 165 1.53 13.36 12.78
CA ALA A 165 2.46 12.32 12.37
C ALA A 165 2.22 11.00 13.11
N ARG A 166 2.01 11.06 14.43
CA ARG A 166 1.67 9.88 15.24
C ARG A 166 0.35 9.25 14.78
N GLN A 167 -0.66 10.08 14.58
CA GLN A 167 -1.97 9.62 14.12
C GLN A 167 -1.85 8.96 12.75
N ALA A 168 -1.25 9.61 11.76
CA ALA A 168 -1.08 9.09 10.41
C ALA A 168 -0.30 7.76 10.40
N PHE A 169 0.76 7.66 11.21
CA PHE A 169 1.55 6.43 11.31
C PHE A 169 0.75 5.28 11.94
N MET A 170 -0.02 5.54 13.00
CA MET A 170 -0.88 4.53 13.61
C MET A 170 -1.99 4.06 12.66
N GLU A 171 -2.64 4.98 11.95
CA GLU A 171 -3.65 4.65 10.94
C GLU A 171 -3.06 3.80 9.81
N PHE A 172 -1.86 4.16 9.34
CA PHE A 172 -1.14 3.40 8.33
C PHE A 172 -0.83 1.96 8.80
N LEU A 173 -0.33 1.79 10.04
CA LEU A 173 -0.04 0.46 10.61
C LEU A 173 -1.30 -0.39 10.78
N LEU A 174 -2.41 0.21 11.21
CA LEU A 174 -3.70 -0.49 11.35
C LEU A 174 -4.24 -0.95 9.99
N GLN A 175 -4.14 -0.12 8.95
CA GLN A 175 -4.53 -0.50 7.59
C GLN A 175 -3.66 -1.67 7.09
N ARG A 176 -2.34 -1.59 7.29
CA ARG A 176 -1.40 -2.65 6.89
C ARG A 176 -1.65 -3.96 7.64
N GLY A 177 -1.97 -3.92 8.93
CA GLY A 177 -2.28 -5.10 9.73
C GLY A 177 -3.60 -5.80 9.34
N ARG A 178 -4.53 -5.08 8.69
CA ARG A 178 -5.75 -5.67 8.12
C ARG A 178 -5.52 -6.33 6.74
N MET A 179 -4.42 -6.00 6.08
CA MET A 179 -4.04 -6.48 4.74
C MET A 179 -3.04 -7.66 4.80
N ALA A 180 -2.49 -7.98 5.96
CA ALA A 180 -1.58 -9.09 6.21
C ALA A 180 -2.33 -10.33 6.75
#